data_1590f853ad895e0f51409431c36918c1
#
_entry.id   1590f853ad895e0f51409431c36918c1
#
_cell.length_a   1.000
_cell.length_b   1.000
_cell.length_c   1.000
_cell.angle_alpha   90.00
_cell.angle_beta   90.00
_cell.angle_gamma   90.00
#
_symmetry.space_group_name_H-M   'P 1'
#
loop_
_entity.id
_entity.type
_entity.pdbx_description
1 polymer ?
#
loop_
_entity_poly.entity_id
_entity_poly.type
_entity_poly.pdbx_seq_one_letter_code
_entity_poly.pdbx_strand_id
1 'polypeptide(L)'
;MSAVADGLAEVAPKFEEILGFCLGCRACEPVCPGMVPYGALLEGARAEIAEQIPSLGRRVRRWILGRIVPSRRALSLITFLLRLLQQLRLSALVPGRFRRSVRGIRRLSKSPLRSYSSSDAPATVGLLLGCVQEQWFPSVNTAAIELLAMAGHNVVVPRDQTCCGALAAHDGHANVADSLGARNVEAFANADLIVATAAGCSAHLADALGNRAGDITTVVARAIDDGLLPVLEPTGESVVVQDPCHLRHAQRVMAPPRRIVEAAGYQVLEIDDAGMCCGAAGLYTVLQPEASAELGEQKAARIRGLGSTVVASANPGCEMQLRAFLGEGYRIEHPIELYLEAIKRSSSTTNVAPVEMQH
;
A
#
# COMPACT_ATOMS: atom_id res chain seq x y z
N MET A 1 6.96 -15.45 -22.99
CA MET A 1 5.58 -14.92 -23.13
C MET A 1 5.21 -14.77 -24.59
N SER A 2 5.99 -14.07 -25.44
CA SER A 2 5.68 -13.90 -26.86
C SER A 2 5.40 -15.22 -27.58
N ALA A 3 6.31 -16.22 -27.48
CA ALA A 3 6.13 -17.51 -28.11
C ALA A 3 4.84 -18.25 -27.70
N VAL A 4 4.35 -18.03 -26.48
CA VAL A 4 3.07 -18.60 -26.02
C VAL A 4 1.90 -17.81 -26.65
N ALA A 5 1.98 -16.47 -26.65
CA ALA A 5 0.97 -15.63 -27.26
C ALA A 5 0.83 -15.89 -28.79
N ASP A 6 1.95 -16.19 -29.45
CA ASP A 6 2.01 -16.48 -30.88
C ASP A 6 1.64 -17.97 -31.21
N GLY A 7 1.30 -18.78 -30.20
CA GLY A 7 0.98 -20.20 -30.37
C GLY A 7 2.19 -21.08 -30.71
N LEU A 8 3.42 -20.57 -30.59
CA LEU A 8 4.66 -21.28 -30.88
C LEU A 8 5.17 -22.12 -29.69
N ALA A 9 4.60 -21.92 -28.51
CA ALA A 9 4.90 -22.69 -27.31
C ALA A 9 3.63 -22.89 -26.48
N GLU A 10 3.55 -24.02 -25.80
CA GLU A 10 2.43 -24.34 -24.91
C GLU A 10 2.65 -23.76 -23.49
N VAL A 11 1.55 -23.52 -22.78
CA VAL A 11 1.56 -23.18 -21.36
C VAL A 11 1.88 -24.43 -20.56
N ALA A 12 3.16 -24.64 -20.30
CA ALA A 12 3.67 -25.81 -19.57
C ALA A 12 3.93 -25.49 -18.09
N PRO A 13 4.04 -26.50 -17.19
CA PRO A 13 4.38 -26.27 -15.78
C PRO A 13 5.68 -25.49 -15.56
N LYS A 14 6.66 -25.65 -16.46
CA LYS A 14 7.91 -24.88 -16.41
C LYS A 14 7.70 -23.37 -16.68
N PHE A 15 6.75 -23.03 -17.54
CA PHE A 15 6.36 -21.63 -17.78
C PHE A 15 5.73 -21.01 -16.54
N GLU A 16 4.85 -21.76 -15.85
CA GLU A 16 4.29 -21.36 -14.55
C GLU A 16 5.37 -21.15 -13.50
N GLU A 17 6.31 -22.10 -13.38
CA GLU A 17 7.42 -22.02 -12.42
C GLU A 17 8.24 -20.73 -12.62
N ILE A 18 8.66 -20.46 -13.86
CA ILE A 18 9.46 -19.25 -14.19
C ILE A 18 8.71 -17.98 -13.85
N LEU A 19 7.44 -17.85 -14.26
CA LEU A 19 6.63 -16.65 -14.00
C LEU A 19 6.20 -16.54 -12.54
N GLY A 20 6.12 -17.67 -11.82
CA GLY A 20 5.87 -17.72 -10.39
C GLY A 20 6.99 -17.12 -9.54
N PHE A 21 8.22 -17.11 -10.03
CA PHE A 21 9.37 -16.47 -9.40
C PHE A 21 9.39 -14.95 -9.58
N CYS A 22 8.66 -14.41 -10.55
CA CYS A 22 8.60 -12.97 -10.74
C CYS A 22 7.77 -12.29 -9.64
N LEU A 23 8.36 -11.28 -9.00
CA LEU A 23 7.70 -10.47 -7.97
C LEU A 23 6.59 -9.56 -8.53
N GLY A 24 6.57 -9.29 -9.84
CA GLY A 24 5.73 -8.26 -10.43
C GLY A 24 6.08 -6.84 -9.97
N CYS A 25 7.32 -6.60 -9.56
CA CYS A 25 7.76 -5.29 -9.03
C CYS A 25 7.89 -4.20 -10.09
N ARG A 26 7.84 -4.53 -11.37
CA ARG A 26 7.91 -3.64 -12.53
C ARG A 26 9.23 -2.84 -12.66
N ALA A 27 10.27 -3.19 -11.90
CA ALA A 27 11.57 -2.51 -11.98
C ALA A 27 12.25 -2.63 -13.35
N CYS A 28 11.89 -3.62 -14.14
CA CYS A 28 12.38 -3.80 -15.51
C CYS A 28 11.76 -2.82 -16.53
N GLU A 29 10.61 -2.21 -16.22
CA GLU A 29 9.92 -1.30 -17.15
C GLU A 29 10.66 0.02 -17.37
N PRO A 30 11.06 0.78 -16.31
CA PRO A 30 11.72 2.08 -16.50
C PRO A 30 13.11 1.98 -17.12
N VAL A 31 13.76 0.80 -17.08
CA VAL A 31 15.10 0.57 -17.66
C VAL A 31 15.02 -0.10 -19.03
N CYS A 32 13.83 -0.48 -19.50
CA CYS A 32 13.65 -1.15 -20.79
C CYS A 32 13.69 -0.14 -21.93
N PRO A 33 14.69 -0.22 -22.88
CA PRO A 33 14.73 0.70 -24.01
C PRO A 33 13.49 0.61 -24.91
N GLY A 34 12.85 -0.57 -24.96
CA GLY A 34 11.64 -0.80 -25.76
C GLY A 34 10.35 -0.41 -25.04
N MET A 35 10.42 0.15 -23.83
CA MET A 35 9.27 0.54 -23.00
C MET A 35 8.18 -0.56 -22.90
N VAL A 36 8.61 -1.81 -22.79
CA VAL A 36 7.71 -2.98 -22.72
C VAL A 36 6.90 -2.91 -21.43
N PRO A 37 5.54 -2.92 -21.49
CA PRO A 37 4.67 -2.90 -20.32
C PRO A 37 4.63 -4.29 -19.65
N TYR A 38 5.74 -4.64 -19.00
CA TYR A 38 5.97 -6.00 -18.48
C TYR A 38 4.93 -6.41 -17.43
N GLY A 39 4.44 -5.47 -16.64
CA GLY A 39 3.38 -5.72 -15.65
C GLY A 39 2.12 -6.30 -16.29
N ALA A 40 1.62 -5.65 -17.35
CA ALA A 40 0.46 -6.11 -18.09
C ALA A 40 0.69 -7.47 -18.77
N LEU A 41 1.89 -7.67 -19.36
CA LEU A 41 2.26 -8.95 -19.97
C LEU A 41 2.34 -10.08 -18.94
N LEU A 42 2.85 -9.79 -17.74
CA LEU A 42 2.94 -10.77 -16.66
C LEU A 42 1.55 -11.17 -16.15
N GLU A 43 0.66 -10.19 -15.95
CA GLU A 43 -0.71 -10.44 -15.51
C GLU A 43 -1.49 -11.24 -16.55
N GLY A 44 -1.38 -10.89 -17.84
CA GLY A 44 -1.96 -11.66 -18.93
C GLY A 44 -1.45 -13.10 -19.00
N ALA A 45 -0.13 -13.29 -18.90
CA ALA A 45 0.46 -14.62 -18.89
C ALA A 45 0.02 -15.46 -17.66
N ARG A 46 -0.12 -14.83 -16.49
CA ARG A 46 -0.65 -15.49 -15.29
C ARG A 46 -2.13 -15.84 -15.43
N ALA A 47 -2.92 -15.01 -16.10
CA ALA A 47 -4.33 -15.29 -16.40
C ALA A 47 -4.44 -16.51 -17.30
N GLU A 48 -3.64 -16.59 -18.33
CA GLU A 48 -3.58 -17.75 -19.23
C GLU A 48 -3.16 -19.04 -18.53
N ILE A 49 -2.14 -18.97 -17.66
CA ILE A 49 -1.75 -20.08 -16.79
C ILE A 49 -2.93 -20.50 -15.89
N ALA A 50 -3.68 -19.54 -15.35
CA ALA A 50 -4.80 -19.84 -14.45
C ALA A 50 -5.96 -20.56 -15.17
N GLU A 51 -6.13 -20.32 -16.46
CA GLU A 51 -7.13 -20.98 -17.31
C GLU A 51 -6.66 -22.36 -17.78
N GLN A 52 -5.43 -22.46 -18.28
CA GLN A 52 -4.93 -23.66 -18.92
C GLN A 52 -4.40 -24.74 -17.94
N ILE A 53 -3.91 -24.32 -16.76
CA ILE A 53 -3.38 -25.25 -15.73
C ILE A 53 -4.26 -25.17 -14.47
N PRO A 54 -5.45 -25.76 -14.43
CA PRO A 54 -6.32 -25.71 -13.27
C PRO A 54 -5.74 -26.50 -12.09
N SER A 55 -5.74 -25.89 -10.90
CA SER A 55 -5.37 -26.56 -9.65
C SER A 55 -6.32 -26.20 -8.51
N LEU A 56 -6.43 -27.09 -7.51
CA LEU A 56 -7.25 -26.82 -6.32
C LEU A 56 -6.77 -25.55 -5.59
N GLY A 57 -5.45 -25.39 -5.44
CA GLY A 57 -4.88 -24.22 -4.81
C GLY A 57 -5.28 -22.91 -5.51
N ARG A 58 -5.28 -22.92 -6.84
CA ARG A 58 -5.69 -21.76 -7.65
C ARG A 58 -7.18 -21.45 -7.51
N ARG A 59 -8.04 -22.50 -7.47
CA ARG A 59 -9.48 -22.33 -7.21
C ARG A 59 -9.75 -21.73 -5.83
N VAL A 60 -9.04 -22.21 -4.82
CA VAL A 60 -9.15 -21.69 -3.44
C VAL A 60 -8.68 -20.21 -3.39
N ARG A 61 -7.53 -19.89 -3.99
CA ARG A 61 -7.05 -18.49 -4.07
C ARG A 61 -8.05 -17.59 -4.79
N ARG A 62 -8.58 -18.01 -5.95
CA ARG A 62 -9.63 -17.28 -6.67
C ARG A 62 -10.85 -17.00 -5.79
N TRP A 63 -11.30 -18.01 -5.04
CA TRP A 63 -12.43 -17.85 -4.13
C TRP A 63 -12.12 -16.87 -2.99
N ILE A 64 -10.92 -16.98 -2.38
CA ILE A 64 -10.48 -16.06 -1.32
C ILE A 64 -10.40 -14.62 -1.86
N LEU A 65 -9.74 -14.42 -3.00
CA LEU A 65 -9.55 -13.10 -3.60
C LEU A 65 -10.85 -12.49 -4.13
N GLY A 66 -11.81 -13.31 -4.56
CA GLY A 66 -13.08 -12.84 -5.09
C GLY A 66 -14.21 -12.71 -4.07
N ARG A 67 -14.12 -13.39 -2.92
CA ARG A 67 -15.23 -13.47 -1.94
C ARG A 67 -14.83 -13.05 -0.52
N ILE A 68 -13.64 -13.42 -0.07
CA ILE A 68 -13.20 -13.13 1.31
C ILE A 68 -12.54 -11.76 1.39
N VAL A 69 -11.55 -11.50 0.54
CA VAL A 69 -10.78 -10.24 0.55
C VAL A 69 -11.64 -9.01 0.25
N PRO A 70 -12.61 -9.04 -0.70
CA PRO A 70 -13.50 -7.91 -0.92
C PRO A 70 -14.61 -7.76 0.13
N SER A 71 -14.86 -8.78 0.94
CA SER A 71 -15.92 -8.78 1.95
C SER A 71 -15.46 -8.11 3.23
N ARG A 72 -15.94 -6.89 3.51
CA ARG A 72 -15.66 -6.18 4.78
C ARG A 72 -16.04 -7.02 6.00
N ARG A 73 -17.16 -7.77 5.95
CA ARG A 73 -17.61 -8.62 7.06
C ARG A 73 -16.64 -9.77 7.31
N ALA A 74 -16.21 -10.46 6.24
CA ALA A 74 -15.27 -11.58 6.35
C ALA A 74 -13.90 -11.10 6.86
N LEU A 75 -13.37 -10.00 6.30
CA LEU A 75 -12.12 -9.41 6.77
C LEU A 75 -12.22 -8.90 8.21
N SER A 76 -13.34 -8.28 8.62
CA SER A 76 -13.53 -7.85 10.00
C SER A 76 -13.52 -9.02 10.98
N LEU A 77 -14.13 -10.16 10.60
CA LEU A 77 -14.08 -11.38 11.42
C LEU A 77 -12.65 -11.92 11.53
N ILE A 78 -11.92 -11.99 10.40
CA ILE A 78 -10.52 -12.41 10.40
C ILE A 78 -9.67 -11.46 11.26
N THR A 79 -9.88 -10.15 11.12
CA THR A 79 -9.19 -9.12 11.91
C THR A 79 -9.49 -9.28 13.40
N PHE A 80 -10.73 -9.56 13.77
CA PHE A 80 -11.11 -9.83 15.15
C PHE A 80 -10.38 -11.06 15.72
N LEU A 81 -10.31 -12.15 14.97
CA LEU A 81 -9.60 -13.36 15.39
C LEU A 81 -8.09 -13.11 15.50
N LEU A 82 -7.49 -12.40 14.54
CA LEU A 82 -6.08 -12.00 14.60
C LEU A 82 -5.80 -11.10 15.80
N ARG A 83 -6.69 -10.16 16.09
CA ARG A 83 -6.59 -9.29 17.27
C ARG A 83 -6.63 -10.09 18.57
N LEU A 84 -7.51 -11.08 18.67
CA LEU A 84 -7.59 -11.98 19.81
C LEU A 84 -6.29 -12.78 19.97
N LEU A 85 -5.74 -13.32 18.89
CA LEU A 85 -4.45 -14.00 18.88
C LEU A 85 -3.29 -13.09 19.33
N GLN A 86 -3.28 -11.83 18.90
CA GLN A 86 -2.29 -10.84 19.36
C GLN A 86 -2.44 -10.54 20.86
N GLN A 87 -3.67 -10.32 21.33
CA GLN A 87 -3.94 -10.02 22.75
C GLN A 87 -3.58 -11.16 23.68
N LEU A 88 -3.87 -12.39 23.29
CA LEU A 88 -3.56 -13.60 24.05
C LEU A 88 -2.10 -14.08 23.88
N ARG A 89 -1.30 -13.36 23.08
CA ARG A 89 0.10 -13.73 22.75
C ARG A 89 0.24 -15.12 22.16
N LEU A 90 -0.81 -15.64 21.51
CA LEU A 90 -0.86 -16.97 20.92
C LEU A 90 -0.28 -17.04 19.48
N SER A 91 0.59 -16.10 19.12
CA SER A 91 1.27 -16.10 17.80
C SER A 91 2.09 -17.37 17.53
N ALA A 92 2.46 -18.11 18.60
CA ALA A 92 3.13 -19.40 18.49
C ALA A 92 2.26 -20.49 17.84
N LEU A 93 0.93 -20.40 17.93
CA LEU A 93 -0.03 -21.34 17.33
C LEU A 93 -0.18 -21.14 15.81
N VAL A 94 0.28 -20.02 15.27
CA VAL A 94 0.22 -19.77 13.83
C VAL A 94 1.25 -20.66 13.12
N PRO A 95 0.85 -21.43 12.07
CA PRO A 95 1.78 -22.24 11.30
C PRO A 95 2.99 -21.45 10.82
N GLY A 96 4.18 -22.05 10.85
CA GLY A 96 5.47 -21.37 10.66
C GLY A 96 5.53 -20.48 9.41
N ARG A 97 4.96 -20.94 8.29
CA ARG A 97 4.90 -20.20 7.02
C ARG A 97 4.10 -18.89 7.10
N PHE A 98 3.09 -18.79 7.97
CA PHE A 98 2.29 -17.57 8.14
C PHE A 98 2.74 -16.72 9.34
N ARG A 99 3.55 -17.27 10.25
CA ARG A 99 3.99 -16.59 11.48
C ARG A 99 4.70 -15.29 11.20
N ARG A 100 5.51 -15.23 10.13
CA ARG A 100 6.21 -14.02 9.70
C ARG A 100 5.23 -12.93 9.28
N SER A 101 4.28 -13.26 8.43
CA SER A 101 3.25 -12.30 7.97
C SER A 101 2.43 -11.76 9.14
N VAL A 102 2.05 -12.61 10.10
CA VAL A 102 1.29 -12.19 11.29
C VAL A 102 2.11 -11.28 12.22
N ARG A 103 3.42 -11.51 12.37
CA ARG A 103 4.32 -10.63 13.14
C ARG A 103 4.43 -9.23 12.52
N GLY A 104 4.32 -9.12 11.22
CA GLY A 104 4.38 -7.84 10.51
C GLY A 104 3.11 -6.99 10.63
N ILE A 105 1.98 -7.56 11.09
CA ILE A 105 0.74 -6.81 11.24
C ILE A 105 0.85 -5.88 12.44
N ARG A 106 0.48 -4.60 12.27
CA ARG A 106 0.36 -3.62 13.36
C ARG A 106 -0.55 -4.17 14.47
N ARG A 107 -0.43 -3.62 15.68
CA ARG A 107 -1.41 -3.88 16.74
C ARG A 107 -2.79 -3.40 16.26
N LEU A 108 -3.71 -4.35 16.04
CA LEU A 108 -4.99 -4.08 15.43
C LEU A 108 -5.90 -3.27 16.37
N SER A 109 -6.41 -2.15 15.87
CA SER A 109 -7.39 -1.30 16.55
C SER A 109 -8.77 -1.43 15.91
N LYS A 110 -9.81 -0.89 16.54
CA LYS A 110 -11.11 -0.75 15.89
C LYS A 110 -11.02 0.36 14.82
N SER A 111 -11.52 0.10 13.63
CA SER A 111 -11.62 1.14 12.59
C SER A 111 -12.85 2.02 12.86
N PRO A 112 -12.68 3.33 13.02
CA PRO A 112 -13.79 4.25 13.24
C PRO A 112 -14.27 4.90 11.93
N LEU A 113 -13.76 4.51 10.75
CA LEU A 113 -14.01 5.24 9.52
C LEU A 113 -15.49 5.29 9.18
N ARG A 114 -16.06 6.46 9.35
CA ARG A 114 -17.37 6.86 8.83
C ARG A 114 -17.16 7.61 7.52
N SER A 115 -18.17 7.59 6.65
CA SER A 115 -18.17 8.46 5.47
C SER A 115 -18.00 9.92 5.93
N TYR A 116 -17.05 10.61 5.36
CA TYR A 116 -16.86 12.05 5.52
C TYR A 116 -17.30 12.73 4.23
N SER A 117 -18.09 13.77 4.30
CA SER A 117 -18.42 14.62 3.16
C SER A 117 -18.38 16.07 3.63
N SER A 118 -17.65 16.91 2.91
CA SER A 118 -17.65 18.36 3.05
C SER A 118 -18.36 18.95 1.83
N SER A 119 -19.43 19.71 2.01
CA SER A 119 -20.33 20.12 0.92
C SER A 119 -19.88 21.32 0.08
N ASP A 120 -18.84 22.06 0.50
CA ASP A 120 -18.53 23.38 -0.07
C ASP A 120 -17.18 23.47 -0.80
N ALA A 121 -16.51 22.35 -1.04
CA ALA A 121 -15.19 22.33 -1.67
C ALA A 121 -15.27 22.21 -3.21
N PRO A 122 -14.35 22.87 -3.94
CA PRO A 122 -14.39 22.94 -5.41
C PRO A 122 -14.05 21.63 -6.13
N ALA A 123 -13.36 20.70 -5.47
CA ALA A 123 -12.96 19.42 -6.08
C ALA A 123 -13.30 18.25 -5.17
N THR A 124 -13.87 17.22 -5.77
CA THR A 124 -14.28 15.98 -5.07
C THR A 124 -13.21 14.91 -5.23
N VAL A 125 -12.58 14.56 -4.11
CA VAL A 125 -11.60 13.46 -4.06
C VAL A 125 -12.24 12.23 -3.44
N GLY A 126 -12.34 11.15 -4.22
CA GLY A 126 -12.77 9.85 -3.75
C GLY A 126 -11.62 9.10 -3.08
N LEU A 127 -11.78 8.65 -1.84
CA LEU A 127 -10.77 7.84 -1.15
C LEU A 127 -11.14 6.36 -1.22
N LEU A 128 -10.31 5.57 -1.90
CA LEU A 128 -10.38 4.11 -1.84
C LEU A 128 -9.75 3.63 -0.53
N LEU A 129 -10.57 3.08 0.37
CA LEU A 129 -10.11 2.56 1.66
C LEU A 129 -9.24 1.31 1.52
N GLY A 130 -9.43 0.55 0.43
CA GLY A 130 -8.80 -0.74 0.22
C GLY A 130 -9.36 -1.84 1.12
N CYS A 131 -8.83 -3.06 0.99
CA CYS A 131 -9.24 -4.20 1.81
C CYS A 131 -8.38 -4.35 3.07
N VAL A 132 -7.08 -4.65 2.89
CA VAL A 132 -6.11 -4.79 3.99
C VAL A 132 -5.87 -3.44 4.67
N GLN A 133 -5.79 -2.36 3.89
CA GLN A 133 -5.56 -1.01 4.40
C GLN A 133 -6.65 -0.58 5.38
N GLU A 134 -7.93 -0.77 5.03
CA GLU A 134 -9.06 -0.42 5.90
C GLU A 134 -9.03 -1.19 7.23
N GLN A 135 -8.70 -2.48 7.18
CA GLN A 135 -8.83 -3.36 8.34
C GLN A 135 -7.62 -3.36 9.26
N TRP A 136 -6.41 -3.24 8.69
CA TRP A 136 -5.16 -3.41 9.46
C TRP A 136 -4.37 -2.11 9.61
N PHE A 137 -4.65 -1.11 8.78
CA PHE A 137 -4.00 0.21 8.79
C PHE A 137 -5.00 1.37 8.72
N PRO A 138 -6.08 1.36 9.54
CA PRO A 138 -7.14 2.37 9.45
C PRO A 138 -6.66 3.79 9.72
N SER A 139 -5.60 3.96 10.50
CA SER A 139 -4.98 5.25 10.80
C SER A 139 -4.47 5.96 9.56
N VAL A 140 -3.95 5.22 8.58
CA VAL A 140 -3.50 5.79 7.30
C VAL A 140 -4.66 6.41 6.53
N ASN A 141 -5.80 5.71 6.45
CA ASN A 141 -7.00 6.23 5.79
C ASN A 141 -7.58 7.45 6.55
N THR A 142 -7.51 7.43 7.89
CA THR A 142 -7.90 8.57 8.71
C THR A 142 -7.00 9.78 8.42
N ALA A 143 -5.68 9.57 8.38
CA ALA A 143 -4.73 10.62 8.04
C ALA A 143 -4.97 11.20 6.64
N ALA A 144 -5.29 10.34 5.66
CA ALA A 144 -5.63 10.79 4.31
C ALA A 144 -6.86 11.70 4.31
N ILE A 145 -7.94 11.33 5.00
CA ILE A 145 -9.17 12.13 5.10
C ILE A 145 -8.87 13.47 5.76
N GLU A 146 -8.17 13.49 6.89
CA GLU A 146 -7.86 14.71 7.63
C GLU A 146 -7.00 15.65 6.78
N LEU A 147 -5.93 15.16 6.14
CA LEU A 147 -5.04 15.99 5.32
C LEU A 147 -5.72 16.53 4.06
N LEU A 148 -6.53 15.71 3.38
CA LEU A 148 -7.31 16.16 2.23
C LEU A 148 -8.33 17.24 2.63
N ALA A 149 -9.01 17.06 3.76
CA ALA A 149 -9.94 18.08 4.28
C ALA A 149 -9.22 19.37 4.68
N MET A 150 -8.05 19.28 5.33
CA MET A 150 -7.22 20.44 5.64
C MET A 150 -6.75 21.19 4.38
N ALA A 151 -6.49 20.46 3.29
CA ALA A 151 -6.14 21.02 1.99
C ALA A 151 -7.36 21.60 1.22
N GLY A 152 -8.57 21.57 1.80
CA GLY A 152 -9.77 22.14 1.21
C GLY A 152 -10.49 21.25 0.19
N HIS A 153 -10.18 19.95 0.13
CA HIS A 153 -10.88 19.01 -0.74
C HIS A 153 -12.18 18.50 -0.12
N ASN A 154 -13.20 18.30 -0.96
CA ASN A 154 -14.36 17.50 -0.60
C ASN A 154 -13.99 16.01 -0.68
N VAL A 155 -13.98 15.31 0.45
CA VAL A 155 -13.58 13.91 0.51
C VAL A 155 -14.79 12.99 0.55
N VAL A 156 -14.92 12.14 -0.47
CA VAL A 156 -16.00 11.14 -0.56
C VAL A 156 -15.43 9.74 -0.29
N VAL A 157 -16.11 9.03 0.59
CA VAL A 157 -15.79 7.63 0.91
C VAL A 157 -17.03 6.77 0.65
N PRO A 158 -17.28 6.33 -0.60
CA PRO A 158 -18.47 5.59 -0.94
C PRO A 158 -18.58 4.28 -0.15
N ARG A 159 -19.79 3.93 0.31
CA ARG A 159 -20.03 2.68 1.05
C ARG A 159 -19.92 1.44 0.17
N ASP A 160 -20.25 1.60 -1.12
CA ASP A 160 -20.32 0.50 -2.10
C ASP A 160 -18.97 0.20 -2.75
N GLN A 161 -17.91 0.95 -2.40
CA GLN A 161 -16.56 0.63 -2.82
C GLN A 161 -16.12 -0.74 -2.30
N THR A 162 -15.17 -1.34 -3.00
CA THR A 162 -14.64 -2.67 -2.68
C THR A 162 -13.12 -2.72 -2.77
N CYS A 163 -12.52 -3.92 -2.70
CA CYS A 163 -11.09 -4.11 -2.98
C CYS A 163 -10.72 -3.55 -4.37
N CYS A 164 -9.51 -3.00 -4.51
CA CYS A 164 -9.03 -2.49 -5.81
C CYS A 164 -8.92 -3.58 -6.89
N GLY A 165 -8.75 -4.86 -6.52
CA GLY A 165 -8.57 -5.95 -7.46
C GLY A 165 -7.11 -6.34 -7.72
N ALA A 166 -6.14 -5.53 -7.35
CA ALA A 166 -4.71 -5.76 -7.65
C ALA A 166 -4.20 -7.16 -7.28
N LEU A 167 -4.56 -7.68 -6.09
CA LEU A 167 -4.14 -9.02 -5.67
C LEU A 167 -4.69 -10.11 -6.59
N ALA A 168 -5.90 -9.94 -7.11
CA ALA A 168 -6.52 -10.89 -8.05
C ALA A 168 -5.86 -10.80 -9.42
N ALA A 169 -5.60 -9.60 -9.94
CA ALA A 169 -4.89 -9.38 -11.20
C ALA A 169 -3.49 -10.00 -11.15
N HIS A 170 -2.73 -9.71 -10.10
CA HIS A 170 -1.37 -10.24 -9.92
C HIS A 170 -1.31 -11.77 -9.76
N ASP A 171 -2.38 -12.43 -9.29
CA ASP A 171 -2.48 -13.92 -9.21
C ASP A 171 -3.10 -14.54 -10.48
N GLY A 172 -3.39 -13.73 -11.53
CA GLY A 172 -3.95 -14.18 -12.81
C GLY A 172 -5.46 -14.41 -12.80
N HIS A 173 -6.18 -13.79 -11.87
CA HIS A 173 -7.64 -13.85 -11.80
C HIS A 173 -8.29 -12.58 -12.37
N ALA A 174 -8.03 -12.30 -13.66
CA ALA A 174 -8.46 -11.09 -14.36
C ALA A 174 -9.98 -10.82 -14.19
N ASN A 175 -10.83 -11.83 -14.43
CA ASN A 175 -12.29 -11.68 -14.27
C ASN A 175 -12.72 -11.20 -12.87
N VAL A 176 -11.98 -11.57 -11.82
CA VAL A 176 -12.23 -11.12 -10.45
C VAL A 176 -11.81 -9.66 -10.31
N ALA A 177 -10.62 -9.32 -10.82
CA ALA A 177 -10.10 -7.96 -10.78
C ALA A 177 -11.01 -6.99 -11.54
N ASP A 178 -11.45 -7.35 -12.74
CA ASP A 178 -12.36 -6.56 -13.58
C ASP A 178 -13.70 -6.30 -12.90
N SER A 179 -14.29 -7.34 -12.29
CA SER A 179 -15.54 -7.20 -11.55
C SER A 179 -15.43 -6.26 -10.35
N LEU A 180 -14.29 -6.28 -9.64
CA LEU A 180 -14.02 -5.37 -8.53
C LEU A 180 -13.73 -3.96 -9.02
N GLY A 181 -12.99 -3.81 -10.12
CA GLY A 181 -12.73 -2.54 -10.78
C GLY A 181 -14.01 -1.85 -11.23
N ALA A 182 -14.90 -2.57 -11.93
CA ALA A 182 -16.19 -2.05 -12.40
C ALA A 182 -17.05 -1.50 -11.25
N ARG A 183 -17.12 -2.22 -10.12
CA ARG A 183 -17.84 -1.75 -8.93
C ARG A 183 -17.22 -0.48 -8.33
N ASN A 184 -15.90 -0.37 -8.32
CA ASN A 184 -15.24 0.85 -7.85
C ASN A 184 -15.48 2.02 -8.81
N VAL A 185 -15.45 1.80 -10.13
CA VAL A 185 -15.78 2.84 -11.13
C VAL A 185 -17.19 3.39 -10.88
N GLU A 186 -18.17 2.53 -10.63
CA GLU A 186 -19.55 2.92 -10.32
C GLU A 186 -19.63 3.66 -8.98
N ALA A 187 -18.99 3.12 -7.93
CA ALA A 187 -18.99 3.73 -6.59
C ALA A 187 -18.38 5.14 -6.57
N PHE A 188 -17.38 5.39 -7.41
CA PHE A 188 -16.68 6.67 -7.50
C PHE A 188 -17.08 7.51 -8.74
N ALA A 189 -18.27 7.28 -9.31
CA ALA A 189 -18.70 7.97 -10.54
C ALA A 189 -18.68 9.50 -10.41
N ASN A 190 -18.96 10.04 -9.23
CA ASN A 190 -19.01 11.48 -8.95
C ASN A 190 -17.71 12.05 -8.36
N ALA A 191 -16.61 11.29 -8.33
CA ALA A 191 -15.31 11.78 -7.90
C ALA A 191 -14.50 12.30 -9.09
N ASP A 192 -13.90 13.47 -8.95
CA ASP A 192 -13.01 14.04 -9.96
C ASP A 192 -11.68 13.28 -10.01
N LEU A 193 -11.18 12.88 -8.83
CA LEU A 193 -9.97 12.11 -8.63
C LEU A 193 -10.22 11.00 -7.61
N ILE A 194 -9.72 9.80 -7.88
CA ILE A 194 -9.76 8.67 -6.95
C ILE A 194 -8.35 8.46 -6.41
N VAL A 195 -8.18 8.50 -5.09
CA VAL A 195 -6.89 8.26 -4.46
C VAL A 195 -6.91 7.01 -3.60
N ALA A 196 -5.77 6.34 -3.53
CA ALA A 196 -5.54 5.23 -2.61
C ALA A 196 -4.30 5.49 -1.76
N THR A 197 -4.31 4.95 -0.54
CA THR A 197 -3.21 5.04 0.42
C THR A 197 -2.24 3.86 0.37
N ALA A 198 -2.43 2.96 -0.58
CA ALA A 198 -1.60 1.80 -0.79
C ALA A 198 -1.05 1.79 -2.22
N ALA A 199 0.27 1.85 -2.38
CA ALA A 199 0.94 1.94 -3.67
C ALA A 199 0.52 0.85 -4.69
N GLY A 200 0.26 -0.38 -4.23
CA GLY A 200 -0.26 -1.43 -5.10
C GLY A 200 -1.69 -1.19 -5.56
N CYS A 201 -2.52 -0.54 -4.73
CA CYS A 201 -3.89 -0.16 -5.11
C CYS A 201 -3.89 1.03 -6.05
N SER A 202 -3.11 2.08 -5.74
CA SER A 202 -3.04 3.29 -6.58
C SER A 202 -2.47 2.99 -7.97
N ALA A 203 -1.45 2.12 -8.07
CA ALA A 203 -0.91 1.67 -9.35
C ALA A 203 -1.96 0.94 -10.20
N HIS A 204 -2.67 -0.03 -9.61
CA HIS A 204 -3.70 -0.80 -10.32
C HIS A 204 -4.87 0.08 -10.78
N LEU A 205 -5.28 1.04 -9.95
CA LEU A 205 -6.30 2.03 -10.33
C LEU A 205 -5.80 2.95 -11.44
N ALA A 206 -4.55 3.40 -11.40
CA ALA A 206 -3.96 4.25 -12.43
C ALA A 206 -3.84 3.52 -13.78
N ASP A 207 -3.47 2.24 -13.77
CA ASP A 207 -3.45 1.41 -14.98
C ASP A 207 -4.86 1.28 -15.61
N ALA A 208 -5.94 1.27 -14.79
CA ALA A 208 -7.32 1.13 -15.25
C ALA A 208 -8.01 2.47 -15.58
N LEU A 209 -7.72 3.55 -14.86
CA LEU A 209 -8.46 4.81 -14.88
C LEU A 209 -7.62 6.01 -15.37
N GLY A 210 -6.33 5.80 -15.62
CA GLY A 210 -5.42 6.87 -16.04
C GLY A 210 -5.36 8.02 -15.03
N ASN A 211 -5.44 9.25 -15.52
CA ASN A 211 -5.34 10.47 -14.72
C ASN A 211 -6.46 10.67 -13.69
N ARG A 212 -7.51 9.85 -13.72
CA ARG A 212 -8.58 9.87 -12.69
C ARG A 212 -8.22 9.14 -11.42
N ALA A 213 -7.07 8.47 -11.37
CA ALA A 213 -6.63 7.76 -10.19
C ALA A 213 -5.17 8.06 -9.87
N GLY A 214 -4.81 8.05 -8.57
CA GLY A 214 -3.46 8.32 -8.14
C GLY A 214 -3.17 7.88 -6.71
N ASP A 215 -1.93 8.14 -6.30
CA ASP A 215 -1.48 7.88 -4.95
C ASP A 215 -1.70 9.11 -4.06
N ILE A 216 -2.12 8.88 -2.83
CA ILE A 216 -2.38 9.95 -1.84
C ILE A 216 -1.15 10.83 -1.61
N THR A 217 0.06 10.25 -1.68
CA THR A 217 1.29 11.02 -1.45
C THR A 217 1.49 12.13 -2.48
N THR A 218 1.07 11.90 -3.73
CA THR A 218 1.13 12.91 -4.79
C THR A 218 0.21 14.09 -4.49
N VAL A 219 -1.01 13.81 -4.01
CA VAL A 219 -1.99 14.87 -3.72
C VAL A 219 -1.56 15.68 -2.49
N VAL A 220 -1.11 15.00 -1.43
CA VAL A 220 -0.64 15.67 -0.21
C VAL A 220 0.62 16.51 -0.46
N ALA A 221 1.61 15.96 -1.21
CA ALA A 221 2.81 16.71 -1.55
C ALA A 221 2.48 17.97 -2.37
N ARG A 222 1.58 17.85 -3.34
CA ARG A 222 1.11 19.02 -4.10
C ARG A 222 0.42 20.06 -3.21
N ALA A 223 -0.43 19.63 -2.29
CA ALA A 223 -1.08 20.54 -1.35
C ALA A 223 -0.08 21.28 -0.44
N ILE A 224 1.05 20.65 -0.10
CA ILE A 224 2.16 21.28 0.61
C ILE A 224 2.85 22.32 -0.28
N ASP A 225 3.12 21.99 -1.53
CA ASP A 225 3.79 22.88 -2.48
C ASP A 225 2.90 24.09 -2.87
N ASP A 226 1.59 23.90 -2.91
CA ASP A 226 0.60 24.94 -3.14
C ASP A 226 0.34 25.81 -1.87
N GLY A 227 0.99 25.51 -0.74
CA GLY A 227 0.84 26.25 0.53
C GLY A 227 -0.49 25.98 1.27
N LEU A 228 -1.24 24.96 0.86
CA LEU A 228 -2.51 24.57 1.50
C LEU A 228 -2.27 23.75 2.78
N LEU A 229 -1.12 23.12 2.90
CA LEU A 229 -0.68 22.38 4.08
C LEU A 229 0.64 22.94 4.59
N PRO A 230 0.88 22.97 5.93
CA PRO A 230 2.04 23.64 6.51
C PRO A 230 3.35 22.89 6.27
N VAL A 231 4.46 23.63 6.19
CA VAL A 231 5.82 23.10 6.36
C VAL A 231 6.26 23.39 7.79
N LEU A 232 6.67 22.35 8.52
CA LEU A 232 7.04 22.46 9.92
C LEU A 232 8.53 22.68 10.09
N GLU A 233 8.93 23.20 11.24
CA GLU A 233 10.33 23.40 11.60
C GLU A 233 11.07 22.05 11.73
N PRO A 234 12.37 22.00 11.39
CA PRO A 234 13.17 20.80 11.52
C PRO A 234 13.18 20.23 12.95
N THR A 235 12.91 18.93 13.09
CA THR A 235 12.91 18.25 14.39
C THR A 235 14.29 17.77 14.82
N GLY A 236 15.25 17.70 13.91
CA GLY A 236 16.54 17.04 14.09
C GLY A 236 16.48 15.50 14.01
N GLU A 237 15.29 14.93 13.85
CA GLU A 237 15.09 13.49 13.65
C GLU A 237 15.24 13.10 12.19
N SER A 238 15.74 11.90 11.93
CA SER A 238 15.85 11.35 10.58
C SER A 238 14.84 10.25 10.33
N VAL A 239 14.42 10.10 9.07
CA VAL A 239 13.52 9.07 8.59
C VAL A 239 14.09 8.39 7.35
N VAL A 240 14.08 7.05 7.34
CA VAL A 240 14.43 6.26 6.16
C VAL A 240 13.21 6.16 5.24
N VAL A 241 13.32 6.62 3.99
CA VAL A 241 12.25 6.46 3.00
C VAL A 241 12.41 5.15 2.25
N GLN A 242 11.45 4.26 2.40
CA GLN A 242 11.36 3.02 1.64
C GLN A 242 10.33 3.20 0.52
N ASP A 243 10.79 3.19 -0.72
CA ASP A 243 9.93 3.27 -1.89
C ASP A 243 9.24 1.92 -2.16
N PRO A 244 7.90 1.84 -2.11
CA PRO A 244 7.21 0.69 -2.64
C PRO A 244 7.45 0.57 -4.15
N CYS A 245 7.72 -0.65 -4.63
CA CYS A 245 8.05 -0.87 -6.04
C CYS A 245 6.97 -0.36 -7.00
N HIS A 246 5.68 -0.51 -6.67
CA HIS A 246 4.57 -0.01 -7.48
C HIS A 246 4.45 1.52 -7.47
N LEU A 247 4.91 2.19 -6.41
CA LEU A 247 5.00 3.65 -6.41
C LEU A 247 6.18 4.12 -7.26
N ARG A 248 7.37 3.55 -7.00
CA ARG A 248 8.61 3.93 -7.66
C ARG A 248 8.65 3.58 -9.15
N HIS A 249 8.36 2.32 -9.49
CA HIS A 249 8.58 1.80 -10.84
C HIS A 249 7.34 1.88 -11.73
N ALA A 250 6.16 1.53 -11.20
CA ALA A 250 4.93 1.56 -11.97
C ALA A 250 4.39 2.98 -12.16
N GLN A 251 4.31 3.77 -11.08
CA GLN A 251 3.77 5.13 -11.11
C GLN A 251 4.85 6.21 -11.30
N ARG A 252 6.14 5.88 -11.12
CA ARG A 252 7.28 6.81 -11.15
C ARG A 252 7.18 7.94 -10.13
N VAL A 253 6.55 7.67 -9.00
CA VAL A 253 6.33 8.60 -7.90
C VAL A 253 7.40 8.33 -6.82
N MET A 254 8.41 9.18 -6.72
CA MET A 254 9.50 9.09 -5.75
C MET A 254 9.63 10.34 -4.88
N ALA A 255 9.51 11.53 -5.47
CA ALA A 255 9.63 12.80 -4.76
C ALA A 255 8.52 13.03 -3.71
N PRO A 256 7.25 12.75 -3.97
CA PRO A 256 6.16 13.05 -3.04
C PRO A 256 6.32 12.48 -1.63
N PRO A 257 6.67 11.20 -1.40
CA PRO A 257 6.90 10.69 -0.05
C PRO A 257 7.99 11.45 0.72
N ARG A 258 9.07 11.86 0.03
CA ARG A 258 10.17 12.66 0.59
C ARG A 258 9.69 14.03 0.97
N ARG A 259 9.03 14.72 0.05
CA ARG A 259 8.47 16.06 0.28
C ARG A 259 7.55 16.11 1.51
N ILE A 260 6.74 15.07 1.73
CA ILE A 260 5.84 14.96 2.88
C ILE A 260 6.62 14.84 4.19
N VAL A 261 7.62 13.95 4.26
CA VAL A 261 8.38 13.75 5.50
C VAL A 261 9.34 14.91 5.79
N GLU A 262 9.86 15.58 4.76
CA GLU A 262 10.61 16.84 4.90
C GLU A 262 9.70 17.96 5.44
N ALA A 263 8.48 18.08 4.93
CA ALA A 263 7.50 19.04 5.44
C ALA A 263 7.07 18.74 6.88
N ALA A 264 7.19 17.49 7.34
CA ALA A 264 7.01 17.10 8.73
C ALA A 264 8.22 17.44 9.63
N GLY A 265 9.30 18.01 9.07
CA GLY A 265 10.50 18.39 9.78
C GLY A 265 11.54 17.29 9.93
N TYR A 266 11.42 16.16 9.24
CA TYR A 266 12.40 15.07 9.26
C TYR A 266 13.52 15.28 8.23
N GLN A 267 14.73 14.81 8.57
CA GLN A 267 15.80 14.62 7.60
C GLN A 267 15.60 13.27 6.89
N VAL A 268 15.56 13.29 5.55
CA VAL A 268 15.41 12.09 4.74
C VAL A 268 16.74 11.31 4.65
N LEU A 269 16.67 10.01 4.89
CA LEU A 269 17.75 9.07 4.62
C LEU A 269 17.33 8.12 3.50
N GLU A 270 18.18 8.02 2.49
CA GLU A 270 17.93 7.20 1.30
C GLU A 270 18.51 5.79 1.45
N ILE A 271 17.77 4.81 0.97
CA ILE A 271 18.26 3.43 0.90
C ILE A 271 18.98 3.26 -0.45
N ASP A 272 20.28 2.99 -0.40
CA ASP A 272 21.04 2.66 -1.60
C ASP A 272 20.79 1.20 -2.01
N ASP A 273 19.70 0.98 -2.73
CA ASP A 273 19.29 -0.36 -3.17
C ASP A 273 18.67 -0.40 -4.57
N ALA A 274 18.84 0.68 -5.35
CA ALA A 274 18.25 0.84 -6.68
C ALA A 274 16.72 0.58 -6.75
N GLY A 275 16.01 0.77 -5.62
CA GLY A 275 14.57 0.50 -5.54
C GLY A 275 14.22 -0.99 -5.46
N MET A 276 15.11 -1.82 -4.92
CA MET A 276 14.87 -3.25 -4.70
C MET A 276 13.54 -3.50 -3.98
N CYS A 277 12.77 -4.50 -4.40
CA CYS A 277 11.53 -4.90 -3.77
C CYS A 277 11.76 -5.33 -2.31
N CYS A 278 10.79 -5.03 -1.43
CA CYS A 278 10.81 -5.50 -0.04
C CYS A 278 10.51 -7.01 0.12
N GLY A 279 10.14 -7.70 -0.97
CA GLY A 279 9.81 -9.13 -0.96
C GLY A 279 8.36 -9.46 -0.59
N ALA A 280 7.52 -8.48 -0.24
CA ALA A 280 6.11 -8.75 0.12
C ALA A 280 5.29 -9.26 -1.07
N ALA A 281 5.26 -8.50 -2.17
CA ALA A 281 4.65 -8.82 -3.46
C ALA A 281 3.31 -9.59 -3.38
N GLY A 282 2.36 -9.08 -2.59
CA GLY A 282 1.02 -9.66 -2.45
C GLY A 282 1.05 -11.07 -1.85
N LEU A 283 0.72 -12.09 -2.64
CA LEU A 283 0.72 -13.50 -2.21
C LEU A 283 2.11 -14.14 -2.24
N TYR A 284 3.14 -13.46 -2.74
CA TYR A 284 4.49 -14.01 -2.89
C TYR A 284 5.09 -14.51 -1.56
N THR A 285 4.80 -13.82 -0.45
CA THR A 285 5.21 -14.26 0.90
C THR A 285 4.70 -15.66 1.27
N VAL A 286 3.59 -16.10 0.66
CA VAL A 286 2.98 -17.41 0.91
C VAL A 286 3.40 -18.41 -0.15
N LEU A 287 3.54 -17.98 -1.41
CA LEU A 287 3.85 -18.83 -2.55
C LEU A 287 5.35 -19.11 -2.71
N GLN A 288 6.18 -18.11 -2.36
CA GLN A 288 7.64 -18.14 -2.45
C GLN A 288 8.27 -17.67 -1.12
N PRO A 289 8.04 -18.37 0.00
CA PRO A 289 8.36 -17.85 1.34
C PRO A 289 9.87 -17.66 1.58
N GLU A 290 10.71 -18.48 0.93
CA GLU A 290 12.17 -18.42 1.08
C GLU A 290 12.74 -17.20 0.36
N ALA A 291 12.40 -17.02 -0.94
CA ALA A 291 12.84 -15.85 -1.71
C ALA A 291 12.28 -14.54 -1.14
N SER A 292 11.02 -14.54 -0.66
CA SER A 292 10.44 -13.41 0.06
C SER A 292 11.21 -13.06 1.32
N ALA A 293 11.67 -14.08 2.06
CA ALA A 293 12.43 -13.90 3.29
C ALA A 293 13.80 -13.29 3.03
N GLU A 294 14.49 -13.81 2.02
CA GLU A 294 15.82 -13.30 1.64
C GLU A 294 15.76 -11.82 1.25
N LEU A 295 14.79 -11.44 0.40
CA LEU A 295 14.60 -10.05 0.01
C LEU A 295 14.24 -9.15 1.20
N GLY A 296 13.38 -9.64 2.10
CA GLY A 296 13.02 -8.91 3.31
C GLY A 296 14.20 -8.65 4.24
N GLU A 297 15.07 -9.66 4.45
CA GLU A 297 16.27 -9.51 5.26
C GLU A 297 17.31 -8.57 4.60
N GLN A 298 17.52 -8.70 3.29
CA GLN A 298 18.43 -7.80 2.57
C GLN A 298 17.97 -6.34 2.68
N LYS A 299 16.66 -6.07 2.53
CA LYS A 299 16.09 -4.73 2.69
C LYS A 299 16.27 -4.23 4.13
N ALA A 300 15.95 -5.07 5.11
CA ALA A 300 16.08 -4.72 6.52
C ALA A 300 17.55 -4.46 6.94
N ALA A 301 18.49 -5.23 6.42
CA ALA A 301 19.92 -5.03 6.68
C ALA A 301 20.40 -3.64 6.19
N ARG A 302 19.95 -3.21 5.00
CA ARG A 302 20.29 -1.86 4.49
C ARG A 302 19.67 -0.76 5.34
N ILE A 303 18.42 -0.90 5.77
CA ILE A 303 17.76 0.07 6.66
C ILE A 303 18.50 0.18 8.00
N ARG A 304 18.89 -0.95 8.61
CA ARG A 304 19.66 -0.95 9.87
C ARG A 304 20.98 -0.18 9.75
N GLY A 305 21.62 -0.23 8.59
CA GLY A 305 22.87 0.48 8.31
C GLY A 305 22.75 2.01 8.27
N LEU A 306 21.53 2.57 8.18
CA LEU A 306 21.31 4.00 8.07
C LEU A 306 21.16 4.73 9.41
N GLY A 307 21.09 4.01 10.53
CA GLY A 307 21.12 4.59 11.87
C GLY A 307 19.81 5.23 12.36
N SER A 308 18.75 5.30 11.53
CA SER A 308 17.41 5.73 11.98
C SER A 308 16.52 4.54 12.28
N THR A 309 15.68 4.68 13.31
CA THR A 309 14.65 3.69 13.66
C THR A 309 13.26 4.06 13.13
N VAL A 310 13.13 5.20 12.46
CA VAL A 310 11.89 5.62 11.81
C VAL A 310 11.96 5.33 10.32
N VAL A 311 10.96 4.64 9.80
CA VAL A 311 10.87 4.24 8.38
C VAL A 311 9.53 4.68 7.81
N ALA A 312 9.54 5.39 6.70
CA ALA A 312 8.36 5.78 5.95
C ALA A 312 8.12 4.82 4.79
N SER A 313 6.94 4.20 4.70
CA SER A 313 6.57 3.28 3.62
C SER A 313 5.11 3.44 3.22
N ALA A 314 4.84 3.79 1.95
CA ALA A 314 3.51 4.07 1.43
C ALA A 314 2.79 2.81 0.90
N ASN A 315 2.98 1.65 1.56
CA ASN A 315 2.29 0.41 1.15
C ASN A 315 2.19 -0.60 2.30
N PRO A 316 0.97 -1.09 2.64
CA PRO A 316 0.76 -1.97 3.78
C PRO A 316 1.55 -3.29 3.68
N GLY A 317 1.68 -3.86 2.48
CA GLY A 317 2.47 -5.08 2.29
C GLY A 317 3.96 -4.88 2.58
N CYS A 318 4.53 -3.75 2.15
CA CYS A 318 5.92 -3.39 2.45
C CYS A 318 6.10 -3.14 3.95
N GLU A 319 5.19 -2.40 4.58
CA GLU A 319 5.25 -2.15 6.02
C GLU A 319 5.22 -3.45 6.83
N MET A 320 4.28 -4.36 6.52
CA MET A 320 4.20 -5.67 7.18
C MET A 320 5.51 -6.47 7.03
N GLN A 321 6.09 -6.47 5.85
CA GLN A 321 7.34 -7.16 5.58
C GLN A 321 8.49 -6.55 6.41
N LEU A 322 8.62 -5.23 6.38
CA LEU A 322 9.65 -4.52 7.14
C LEU A 322 9.51 -4.74 8.66
N ARG A 323 8.30 -4.67 9.20
CA ARG A 323 8.03 -4.96 10.62
C ARG A 323 8.45 -6.36 11.02
N ALA A 324 8.23 -7.34 10.13
CA ALA A 324 8.59 -8.73 10.39
C ALA A 324 10.10 -8.95 10.50
N PHE A 325 10.92 -8.13 9.81
CA PHE A 325 12.37 -8.26 9.75
C PHE A 325 13.13 -7.24 10.63
N LEU A 326 12.63 -6.02 10.77
CA LEU A 326 13.26 -5.00 11.62
C LEU A 326 12.91 -5.15 13.11
N GLY A 327 11.72 -5.70 13.42
CA GLY A 327 11.27 -5.93 14.78
C GLY A 327 10.69 -4.69 15.48
N GLU A 328 10.43 -4.82 16.79
CA GLU A 328 9.70 -3.82 17.60
C GLU A 328 10.49 -2.52 17.87
N GLY A 329 11.81 -2.53 17.66
CA GLY A 329 12.64 -1.34 17.81
C GLY A 329 12.47 -0.30 16.69
N TYR A 330 11.73 -0.62 15.64
CA TYR A 330 11.52 0.26 14.51
C TYR A 330 10.08 0.76 14.44
N ARG A 331 9.93 2.07 14.24
CA ARG A 331 8.67 2.73 13.93
C ARG A 331 8.51 2.78 12.41
N ILE A 332 7.58 2.00 11.86
CA ILE A 332 7.36 1.94 10.41
C ILE A 332 5.95 2.45 10.15
N GLU A 333 5.82 3.56 9.42
CA GLU A 333 4.55 4.23 9.21
C GLU A 333 4.43 4.78 7.78
N HIS A 334 3.22 5.13 7.42
CA HIS A 334 2.97 5.80 6.15
C HIS A 334 3.46 7.26 6.23
N PRO A 335 4.06 7.85 5.16
CA PRO A 335 4.52 9.24 5.15
C PRO A 335 3.47 10.24 5.66
N ILE A 336 2.20 10.06 5.27
CA ILE A 336 1.11 10.94 5.68
C ILE A 336 0.73 10.81 7.16
N GLU A 337 0.97 9.65 7.80
CA GLU A 337 0.77 9.49 9.25
C GLU A 337 1.83 10.29 10.03
N LEU A 338 3.10 10.15 9.63
CA LEU A 338 4.21 10.92 10.22
C LEU A 338 3.95 12.42 10.12
N TYR A 339 3.47 12.87 8.96
CA TYR A 339 3.19 14.27 8.72
C TYR A 339 2.01 14.80 9.55
N LEU A 340 0.87 14.09 9.55
CA LEU A 340 -0.29 14.48 10.35
C LEU A 340 0.02 14.51 11.84
N GLU A 341 0.79 13.55 12.33
CA GLU A 341 1.23 13.52 13.73
C GLU A 341 2.12 14.72 14.06
N ALA A 342 3.04 15.08 13.17
CA ALA A 342 3.89 16.26 13.33
C ALA A 342 3.05 17.57 13.39
N ILE A 343 2.05 17.73 12.53
CA ILE A 343 1.13 18.85 12.58
C ILE A 343 0.40 18.92 13.93
N LYS A 344 -0.14 17.79 14.40
CA LYS A 344 -0.87 17.73 15.68
C LYS A 344 0.03 18.03 16.87
N ARG A 345 1.28 17.59 16.86
CA ARG A 345 2.28 17.93 17.89
C ARG A 345 2.59 19.42 17.91
N SER A 346 2.84 20.03 16.76
CA SER A 346 3.12 21.45 16.63
C SER A 346 1.96 22.32 17.16
N SER A 347 0.72 21.97 16.81
CA SER A 347 -0.48 22.68 17.27
C SER A 347 -0.70 22.59 18.77
N SER A 348 -0.34 21.47 19.42
CA SER A 348 -0.46 21.31 20.88
C SER A 348 0.60 22.09 21.64
N THR A 349 1.77 22.30 21.07
CA THR A 349 2.87 23.06 21.71
C THR A 349 2.61 24.55 21.66
N THR A 350 1.89 25.06 20.66
CA THR A 350 1.54 26.49 20.52
C THR A 350 0.43 26.94 21.49
N ASN A 351 -0.35 26.00 22.05
CA ASN A 351 -1.44 26.28 23.00
C ASN A 351 -1.02 26.28 24.48
N VAL A 352 0.26 26.16 24.83
CA VAL A 352 0.76 26.19 26.21
C VAL A 352 1.61 27.44 26.41
N ALA A 353 0.98 28.63 26.40
CA ALA A 353 1.47 29.79 27.10
C ALA A 353 0.46 30.11 28.24
N PRO A 354 0.83 30.02 29.52
CA PRO A 354 -0.03 30.49 30.59
C PRO A 354 -0.11 32.00 30.49
N VAL A 355 -1.32 32.51 30.37
CA VAL A 355 -1.60 33.93 30.65
C VAL A 355 -1.34 34.10 32.15
N GLU A 356 -0.20 34.71 32.51
CA GLU A 356 0.00 35.26 33.83
C GLU A 356 -1.04 36.38 34.02
N MET A 357 -2.07 36.09 34.82
CA MET A 357 -2.93 37.15 35.37
C MET A 357 -2.11 37.92 36.39
N GLN A 358 -1.68 39.13 36.01
CA GLN A 358 -1.22 40.12 36.96
C GLN A 358 -2.43 40.63 37.75
N HIS A 359 -2.37 40.45 39.07
CA HIS A 359 -3.29 41.05 40.04
C HIS A 359 -3.06 42.56 40.21
#